data_dfa89faf209154d8b7c07caebc95329a
#
_entry.id   dfa89faf209154d8b7c07caebc95329a
#
_cell.length_a   1.000
_cell.length_b   1.000
_cell.length_c   1.000
_cell.angle_alpha   90.00
_cell.angle_beta   90.00
_cell.angle_gamma   90.00
#
_symmetry.space_group_name_H-M   'P 1'
#
loop_
_entity.id
_entity.type
_entity.pdbx_description
1 polymer ?
#
loop_
_entity_poly.entity_id
_entity_poly.type
_entity_poly.pdbx_seq_one_letter_code
_entity_poly.pdbx_strand_id
1 'polypeptide(L)'
;MPFAASGRRSGLPRRIPPVVSPPVSGLVDDPEELLSVLAEGAGAARRALDGIDAADRRRAGTRPGQYAFDVVADDAVRSVLHGAGLEVLSEESGRTGPESPLLVIVDPVDGSTNAAIGIPWYSTSLCVLDEAGALAALVVHQVSGVRYHAIRGGGAFRDAIPLRPSGTTELAHAVIGISGFPSAYPGWSQFRALGAASLDMCAVAEGVLDGYR
;
A
#
# COMPACT_ATOMS: atom_id res chain seq x y z
N MET A 1 56.90 -18.19 29.26
CA MET A 1 55.44 -18.33 29.42
C MET A 1 54.79 -17.85 28.13
N PRO A 2 54.30 -18.74 27.22
CA PRO A 2 53.63 -18.30 26.00
C PRO A 2 52.12 -18.14 26.25
N PHE A 3 51.57 -17.05 25.73
CA PHE A 3 50.15 -16.74 25.72
C PHE A 3 49.39 -17.68 24.76
N ALA A 4 48.34 -18.32 25.25
CA ALA A 4 47.43 -19.14 24.46
C ALA A 4 46.44 -18.25 23.69
N ALA A 5 46.38 -18.41 22.36
CA ALA A 5 45.38 -17.79 21.50
C ALA A 5 44.07 -18.56 21.56
N SER A 6 42.99 -17.94 22.07
CA SER A 6 41.64 -18.47 22.03
C SER A 6 41.01 -18.28 20.63
N GLY A 7 40.84 -19.39 19.91
CA GLY A 7 40.14 -19.39 18.62
C GLY A 7 38.69 -19.05 18.76
N ARG A 8 38.27 -17.92 18.16
CA ARG A 8 36.85 -17.57 17.93
C ARG A 8 36.31 -18.48 16.81
N ARG A 9 35.36 -19.33 17.12
CA ARG A 9 34.57 -20.05 16.11
C ARG A 9 33.64 -19.07 15.43
N SER A 10 33.85 -18.79 14.14
CA SER A 10 32.92 -18.06 13.26
C SER A 10 31.69 -18.94 13.00
N GLY A 11 30.59 -18.66 13.69
CA GLY A 11 29.28 -19.22 13.36
C GLY A 11 28.79 -18.61 12.06
N LEU A 12 28.66 -19.41 11.02
CA LEU A 12 27.97 -19.03 9.80
C LEU A 12 26.49 -18.67 10.13
N PRO A 13 25.94 -17.61 9.56
CA PRO A 13 24.53 -17.27 9.77
C PRO A 13 23.66 -18.43 9.26
N ARG A 14 22.72 -18.87 10.09
CA ARG A 14 21.71 -19.86 9.71
C ARG A 14 20.95 -19.35 8.49
N ARG A 15 20.97 -20.10 7.39
CA ARG A 15 20.10 -19.85 6.24
C ARG A 15 18.66 -19.88 6.72
N ILE A 16 17.94 -18.76 6.56
CA ILE A 16 16.49 -18.71 6.72
C ILE A 16 15.91 -19.58 5.59
N PRO A 17 15.08 -20.59 5.89
CA PRO A 17 14.45 -21.38 4.84
C PRO A 17 13.60 -20.48 3.95
N PRO A 18 13.51 -20.74 2.64
CA PRO A 18 12.62 -19.99 1.75
C PRO A 18 11.18 -20.13 2.25
N VAL A 19 10.49 -18.98 2.36
CA VAL A 19 9.06 -18.97 2.59
C VAL A 19 8.42 -19.61 1.36
N VAL A 20 7.83 -20.78 1.52
CA VAL A 20 7.08 -21.45 0.44
C VAL A 20 5.72 -20.77 0.40
N SER A 21 5.54 -19.86 -0.54
CA SER A 21 4.23 -19.25 -0.78
C SER A 21 3.25 -20.31 -1.31
N PRO A 22 1.96 -20.26 -0.91
CA PRO A 22 0.96 -21.19 -1.39
C PRO A 22 0.78 -21.05 -2.92
N PRO A 23 0.32 -22.09 -3.62
CA PRO A 23 0.01 -21.99 -5.04
C PRO A 23 -1.16 -21.05 -5.28
N VAL A 24 -1.14 -20.28 -6.37
CA VAL A 24 -2.19 -19.29 -6.75
C VAL A 24 -3.59 -19.84 -6.70
N SER A 25 -3.80 -21.14 -7.00
CA SER A 25 -5.11 -21.79 -6.92
C SER A 25 -5.70 -21.75 -5.50
N GLY A 26 -4.90 -21.82 -4.45
CA GLY A 26 -5.37 -21.69 -3.06
C GLY A 26 -5.76 -20.26 -2.71
N LEU A 27 -5.09 -19.27 -3.27
CA LEU A 27 -5.40 -17.84 -3.00
C LEU A 27 -6.74 -17.38 -3.59
N VAL A 28 -7.19 -17.98 -4.69
CA VAL A 28 -8.51 -17.67 -5.28
C VAL A 28 -9.64 -18.15 -4.37
N ASP A 29 -9.42 -19.29 -3.69
CA ASP A 29 -10.42 -19.95 -2.85
C ASP A 29 -10.40 -19.41 -1.39
N ASP A 30 -9.33 -18.73 -0.97
CA ASP A 30 -9.17 -18.16 0.38
C ASP A 30 -8.84 -16.66 0.33
N PRO A 31 -9.86 -15.79 0.33
CA PRO A 31 -9.66 -14.34 0.35
C PRO A 31 -8.90 -13.80 1.58
N GLU A 32 -8.93 -14.47 2.71
CA GLU A 32 -8.20 -14.08 3.92
C GLU A 32 -6.68 -14.34 3.76
N GLU A 33 -6.33 -15.47 3.13
CA GLU A 33 -4.95 -15.75 2.77
C GLU A 33 -4.44 -14.73 1.74
N LEU A 34 -5.28 -14.36 0.77
CA LEU A 34 -4.98 -13.31 -0.19
C LEU A 34 -4.68 -11.97 0.50
N LEU A 35 -5.54 -11.54 1.45
CA LEU A 35 -5.29 -10.33 2.25
C LEU A 35 -3.98 -10.42 3.05
N SER A 36 -3.61 -11.61 3.53
CA SER A 36 -2.33 -11.82 4.21
C SER A 36 -1.14 -11.58 3.28
N VAL A 37 -1.19 -12.07 2.05
CA VAL A 37 -0.15 -11.83 1.02
C VAL A 37 -0.05 -10.35 0.68
N LEU A 38 -1.19 -9.65 0.51
CA LEU A 38 -1.21 -8.21 0.27
C LEU A 38 -0.59 -7.43 1.45
N ALA A 39 -0.90 -7.85 2.69
CA ALA A 39 -0.35 -7.22 3.88
C ALA A 39 1.17 -7.42 3.99
N GLU A 40 1.68 -8.57 3.58
CA GLU A 40 3.13 -8.82 3.49
C GLU A 40 3.78 -7.92 2.44
N GLY A 41 3.16 -7.74 1.27
CA GLY A 41 3.60 -6.81 0.23
C GLY A 41 3.67 -5.37 0.74
N ALA A 42 2.60 -4.87 1.36
CA ALA A 42 2.58 -3.53 1.96
C ALA A 42 3.62 -3.37 3.09
N GLY A 43 3.84 -4.44 3.87
CA GLY A 43 4.91 -4.49 4.88
C GLY A 43 6.32 -4.44 4.27
N ALA A 44 6.52 -5.03 3.09
CA ALA A 44 7.77 -4.95 2.35
C ALA A 44 8.05 -3.52 1.86
N ALA A 45 7.03 -2.82 1.33
CA ALA A 45 7.13 -1.39 1.00
C ALA A 45 7.56 -0.57 2.21
N ARG A 46 6.91 -0.78 3.37
CA ARG A 46 7.26 -0.07 4.62
C ARG A 46 8.72 -0.28 5.00
N ARG A 47 9.20 -1.52 5.02
CA ARG A 47 10.61 -1.82 5.34
C ARG A 47 11.58 -1.16 4.37
N ALA A 48 11.22 -1.10 3.08
CA ALA A 48 12.01 -0.41 2.07
C ALA A 48 12.08 1.10 2.35
N LEU A 49 10.96 1.74 2.68
CA LEU A 49 10.88 3.16 3.03
C LEU A 49 11.61 3.49 4.34
N ASP A 50 11.53 2.62 5.35
CA ASP A 50 12.22 2.78 6.64
C ASP A 50 13.75 2.75 6.48
N GLY A 51 14.25 2.07 5.44
CA GLY A 51 15.67 2.02 5.09
C GLY A 51 16.20 3.25 4.36
N ILE A 52 15.34 4.22 4.00
CA ILE A 52 15.74 5.42 3.25
C ILE A 52 16.10 6.56 4.21
N ASP A 53 17.32 7.04 4.11
CA ASP A 53 17.77 8.21 4.89
C ASP A 53 16.96 9.47 4.53
N ALA A 54 16.72 10.33 5.53
CA ALA A 54 15.96 11.56 5.36
C ALA A 54 16.54 12.48 4.26
N ALA A 55 17.87 12.46 4.06
CA ALA A 55 18.55 13.23 3.01
C ALA A 55 18.21 12.71 1.60
N ASP A 56 17.96 11.41 1.45
CA ASP A 56 17.66 10.77 0.16
C ASP A 56 16.16 10.73 -0.18
N ARG A 57 15.28 11.07 0.75
CA ARG A 57 13.83 11.05 0.53
C ARG A 57 13.34 11.95 -0.61
N ARG A 58 14.09 13.00 -0.94
CA ARG A 58 13.76 13.92 -2.06
C ARG A 58 14.51 13.58 -3.35
N ARG A 59 15.25 12.49 -3.39
CA ARG A 59 15.98 12.07 -4.57
C ARG A 59 15.02 11.68 -5.68
N ALA A 60 15.20 12.30 -6.86
CA ALA A 60 14.40 11.99 -8.04
C ALA A 60 14.61 10.53 -8.49
N GLY A 61 13.54 9.91 -8.94
CA GLY A 61 13.55 8.63 -9.64
C GLY A 61 13.98 8.77 -11.10
N THR A 62 13.52 7.86 -11.93
CA THR A 62 13.87 7.79 -13.36
C THR A 62 12.86 8.50 -14.26
N ARG A 63 11.68 8.83 -13.75
CA ARG A 63 10.58 9.50 -14.47
C ARG A 63 10.23 10.85 -13.82
N PRO A 64 9.67 11.81 -14.58
CA PRO A 64 9.16 13.06 -14.01
C PRO A 64 8.12 12.79 -12.91
N GLY A 65 8.26 13.44 -11.75
CA GLY A 65 7.35 13.28 -10.61
C GLY A 65 7.61 12.07 -9.72
N GLN A 66 8.44 11.13 -10.13
CA GLN A 66 8.81 9.92 -9.39
C GLN A 66 9.96 10.23 -8.41
N TYR A 67 9.90 9.69 -7.22
CA TYR A 67 11.03 9.66 -6.29
C TYR A 67 11.78 8.32 -6.38
N ALA A 68 13.05 8.29 -6.03
CA ALA A 68 13.86 7.07 -6.06
C ALA A 68 13.32 5.99 -5.13
N PHE A 69 12.71 6.37 -4.02
CA PHE A 69 12.12 5.42 -3.08
C PHE A 69 10.85 4.74 -3.59
N ASP A 70 10.10 5.37 -4.53
CA ASP A 70 8.92 4.74 -5.13
C ASP A 70 9.33 3.46 -5.87
N VAL A 71 10.46 3.52 -6.60
CA VAL A 71 11.02 2.36 -7.31
C VAL A 71 11.46 1.26 -6.34
N VAL A 72 12.10 1.64 -5.22
CA VAL A 72 12.56 0.68 -4.21
C VAL A 72 11.37 0.01 -3.50
N ALA A 73 10.33 0.79 -3.19
CA ALA A 73 9.09 0.26 -2.61
C ALA A 73 8.36 -0.66 -3.59
N ASP A 74 8.29 -0.27 -4.87
CA ASP A 74 7.69 -1.07 -5.94
C ASP A 74 8.39 -2.43 -6.09
N ASP A 75 9.72 -2.45 -6.18
CA ASP A 75 10.50 -3.68 -6.28
C ASP A 75 10.24 -4.61 -5.07
N ALA A 76 10.13 -4.05 -3.87
CA ALA A 76 9.87 -4.81 -2.64
C ALA A 76 8.46 -5.44 -2.65
N VAL A 77 7.43 -4.67 -3.04
CA VAL A 77 6.05 -5.17 -3.16
C VAL A 77 5.97 -6.26 -4.22
N ARG A 78 6.48 -5.99 -5.43
CA ARG A 78 6.45 -6.95 -6.54
C ARG A 78 7.14 -8.27 -6.21
N SER A 79 8.27 -8.21 -5.51
CA SER A 79 8.99 -9.41 -5.09
C SER A 79 8.11 -10.35 -4.25
N VAL A 80 7.30 -9.81 -3.34
CA VAL A 80 6.35 -10.59 -2.52
C VAL A 80 5.24 -11.15 -3.39
N LEU A 81 4.59 -10.30 -4.19
CA LEU A 81 3.43 -10.70 -4.99
C LEU A 81 3.80 -11.73 -6.07
N HIS A 82 4.93 -11.55 -6.76
CA HIS A 82 5.44 -12.55 -7.72
C HIS A 82 5.81 -13.86 -7.04
N GLY A 83 6.39 -13.81 -5.82
CA GLY A 83 6.67 -15.00 -5.02
C GLY A 83 5.42 -15.80 -4.68
N ALA A 84 4.26 -15.14 -4.57
CA ALA A 84 2.96 -15.75 -4.39
C ALA A 84 2.29 -16.18 -5.73
N GLY A 85 2.96 -15.98 -6.88
CA GLY A 85 2.44 -16.34 -8.19
C GLY A 85 1.45 -15.34 -8.78
N LEU A 86 1.35 -14.13 -8.21
CA LEU A 86 0.41 -13.10 -8.66
C LEU A 86 1.03 -12.25 -9.77
N GLU A 87 0.22 -11.90 -10.77
CA GLU A 87 0.57 -10.89 -11.77
C GLU A 87 0.33 -9.49 -11.19
N VAL A 88 1.18 -8.53 -11.52
CA VAL A 88 1.15 -7.17 -10.96
C VAL A 88 1.03 -6.14 -12.07
N LEU A 89 0.15 -5.16 -11.86
CA LEU A 89 0.11 -3.89 -12.60
C LEU A 89 0.42 -2.76 -11.62
N SER A 90 1.66 -2.29 -11.65
CA SER A 90 2.11 -1.20 -10.78
C SER A 90 2.12 0.14 -11.51
N GLU A 91 1.84 1.23 -10.78
CA GLU A 91 2.04 2.60 -11.25
C GLU A 91 3.49 2.83 -11.68
N GLU A 92 4.45 2.24 -10.98
CA GLU A 92 5.88 2.47 -11.16
C GLU A 92 6.51 1.64 -12.26
N SER A 93 6.16 0.36 -12.37
CA SER A 93 6.82 -0.60 -13.28
C SER A 93 5.91 -1.13 -14.39
N GLY A 94 4.62 -0.78 -14.39
CA GLY A 94 3.64 -1.33 -15.32
C GLY A 94 3.32 -2.80 -15.03
N ARG A 95 2.98 -3.56 -16.06
CA ARG A 95 2.55 -4.96 -15.95
C ARG A 95 3.75 -5.90 -15.90
N THR A 96 3.85 -6.72 -14.86
CA THR A 96 4.99 -7.61 -14.59
C THR A 96 4.54 -8.89 -13.87
N GLY A 97 5.41 -9.90 -13.87
CA GLY A 97 5.19 -11.15 -13.13
C GLY A 97 4.75 -12.32 -14.00
N PRO A 98 4.39 -13.44 -13.36
CA PRO A 98 3.88 -14.61 -14.05
C PRO A 98 2.48 -14.36 -14.61
N GLU A 99 2.10 -15.09 -15.65
CA GLU A 99 0.70 -15.16 -16.07
C GLU A 99 -0.14 -15.78 -14.95
N SER A 100 -1.22 -15.09 -14.56
CA SER A 100 -2.03 -15.46 -13.41
C SER A 100 -3.50 -15.11 -13.64
N PRO A 101 -4.47 -15.89 -13.11
CA PRO A 101 -5.89 -15.53 -13.12
C PRO A 101 -6.20 -14.34 -12.21
N LEU A 102 -5.24 -13.96 -11.34
CA LEU A 102 -5.34 -12.81 -10.44
C LEU A 102 -4.33 -11.74 -10.85
N LEU A 103 -4.84 -10.52 -11.07
CA LEU A 103 -4.04 -9.32 -11.31
C LEU A 103 -4.11 -8.40 -10.10
N VAL A 104 -2.95 -8.04 -9.55
CA VAL A 104 -2.86 -7.05 -8.46
C VAL A 104 -2.51 -5.70 -9.03
N ILE A 105 -3.40 -4.72 -8.87
CA ILE A 105 -3.11 -3.31 -9.14
C ILE A 105 -2.42 -2.73 -7.91
N VAL A 106 -1.27 -2.08 -8.10
CA VAL A 106 -0.40 -1.60 -7.02
C VAL A 106 -0.06 -0.14 -7.23
N ASP A 107 -0.29 0.67 -6.19
CA ASP A 107 0.41 1.91 -5.95
C ASP A 107 1.28 1.71 -4.70
N PRO A 108 2.61 1.60 -4.86
CA PRO A 108 3.50 1.28 -3.74
C PRO A 108 3.59 2.40 -2.71
N VAL A 109 3.46 3.67 -3.15
CA VAL A 109 3.51 4.85 -2.26
C VAL A 109 2.55 5.94 -2.75
N ASP A 110 1.24 5.76 -2.52
CA ASP A 110 0.26 6.82 -2.70
C ASP A 110 0.55 7.97 -1.73
N GLY A 111 0.78 9.15 -2.25
CA GLY A 111 1.24 10.31 -1.50
C GLY A 111 2.77 10.41 -1.41
N SER A 112 3.51 10.02 -2.46
CA SER A 112 4.99 10.07 -2.52
C SER A 112 5.55 11.45 -2.16
N THR A 113 4.90 12.54 -2.58
CA THR A 113 5.33 13.90 -2.18
C THR A 113 5.23 14.09 -0.66
N ASN A 114 4.16 13.61 -0.02
CA ASN A 114 4.03 13.66 1.44
C ASN A 114 5.15 12.88 2.12
N ALA A 115 5.42 11.66 1.64
CA ALA A 115 6.52 10.84 2.15
C ALA A 115 7.88 11.54 1.99
N ALA A 116 8.11 12.18 0.84
CA ALA A 116 9.36 12.90 0.55
C ALA A 116 9.61 14.11 1.45
N ILE A 117 8.54 14.84 1.83
CA ILE A 117 8.65 16.06 2.66
C ILE A 117 8.34 15.83 4.14
N GLY A 118 7.98 14.59 4.53
CA GLY A 118 7.75 14.21 5.92
C GLY A 118 6.32 14.50 6.43
N ILE A 119 5.35 14.70 5.55
CA ILE A 119 3.93 14.73 5.92
C ILE A 119 3.48 13.28 6.18
N PRO A 120 2.95 12.96 7.39
CA PRO A 120 2.64 11.58 7.77
C PRO A 120 1.28 11.11 7.20
N TRP A 121 1.05 11.31 5.90
CA TRP A 121 -0.18 10.94 5.19
C TRP A 121 0.17 10.37 3.82
N TYR A 122 0.52 9.08 3.80
CA TYR A 122 0.83 8.29 2.61
C TYR A 122 0.61 6.80 2.89
N SER A 123 0.39 6.01 1.86
CA SER A 123 -0.02 4.62 1.96
C SER A 123 0.59 3.73 0.87
N THR A 124 0.43 2.42 1.04
CA THR A 124 0.49 1.45 -0.05
C THR A 124 -0.93 0.98 -0.34
N SER A 125 -1.33 1.02 -1.60
CA SER A 125 -2.65 0.62 -2.07
C SER A 125 -2.54 -0.58 -3.01
N LEU A 126 -3.33 -1.63 -2.73
CA LEU A 126 -3.32 -2.90 -3.43
C LEU A 126 -4.76 -3.33 -3.72
N CYS A 127 -5.05 -3.70 -4.97
CA CYS A 127 -6.36 -4.22 -5.36
C CYS A 127 -6.20 -5.44 -6.25
N VAL A 128 -6.73 -6.57 -5.83
CA VAL A 128 -6.73 -7.81 -6.62
C VAL A 128 -7.97 -7.87 -7.48
N LEU A 129 -7.75 -8.14 -8.76
CA LEU A 129 -8.80 -8.39 -9.75
C LEU A 129 -8.79 -9.86 -10.15
N ASP A 130 -9.97 -10.41 -10.33
CA ASP A 130 -10.25 -11.62 -11.09
C ASP A 130 -11.09 -11.29 -12.34
N GLU A 131 -11.60 -12.30 -13.05
CA GLU A 131 -12.46 -12.11 -14.23
C GLU A 131 -13.76 -11.33 -13.94
N ALA A 132 -14.26 -11.38 -12.69
CA ALA A 132 -15.47 -10.69 -12.28
C ALA A 132 -15.21 -9.26 -11.75
N GLY A 133 -13.96 -8.79 -11.73
CA GLY A 133 -13.56 -7.47 -11.27
C GLY A 133 -12.83 -7.48 -9.92
N ALA A 134 -13.01 -6.44 -9.08
CA ALA A 134 -12.32 -6.37 -7.79
C ALA A 134 -12.74 -7.51 -6.84
N LEU A 135 -11.78 -8.30 -6.40
CA LEU A 135 -11.95 -9.43 -5.47
C LEU A 135 -11.62 -9.01 -4.04
N ALA A 136 -10.45 -8.43 -3.84
CA ALA A 136 -9.99 -7.97 -2.54
C ALA A 136 -9.19 -6.68 -2.69
N ALA A 137 -9.19 -5.85 -1.66
CA ALA A 137 -8.41 -4.62 -1.62
C ALA A 137 -7.81 -4.40 -0.23
N LEU A 138 -6.61 -3.81 -0.20
CA LEU A 138 -5.93 -3.42 1.01
C LEU A 138 -5.26 -2.06 0.81
N VAL A 139 -5.51 -1.13 1.71
CA VAL A 139 -4.77 0.14 1.84
C VAL A 139 -4.12 0.17 3.21
N VAL A 140 -2.80 0.35 3.26
CA VAL A 140 -2.05 0.43 4.52
C VAL A 140 -1.49 1.83 4.68
N HIS A 141 -1.92 2.53 5.72
CA HIS A 141 -1.33 3.81 6.11
C HIS A 141 0.08 3.58 6.63
N GLN A 142 1.10 3.96 5.87
CA GLN A 142 2.49 3.56 6.12
C GLN A 142 3.09 4.12 7.41
N VAL A 143 2.56 5.23 7.94
CA VAL A 143 3.06 5.81 9.20
C VAL A 143 2.42 5.14 10.41
N SER A 144 1.08 5.03 10.44
CA SER A 144 0.35 4.49 11.60
C SER A 144 0.25 2.97 11.61
N GLY A 145 0.35 2.31 10.45
CA GLY A 145 0.11 0.89 10.28
C GLY A 145 -1.37 0.49 10.23
N VAL A 146 -2.29 1.45 10.28
CA VAL A 146 -3.73 1.22 10.10
C VAL A 146 -3.99 0.61 8.74
N ARG A 147 -4.86 -0.41 8.69
CA ARG A 147 -5.23 -1.14 7.48
C ARG A 147 -6.71 -0.96 7.17
N TYR A 148 -6.99 -0.58 5.93
CA TYR A 148 -8.31 -0.59 5.35
C TYR A 148 -8.37 -1.74 4.36
N HIS A 149 -9.34 -2.63 4.50
CA HIS A 149 -9.46 -3.78 3.60
C HIS A 149 -10.92 -4.08 3.26
N ALA A 150 -11.10 -4.73 2.14
CA ALA A 150 -12.39 -5.22 1.70
C ALA A 150 -12.22 -6.51 0.89
N ILE A 151 -13.22 -7.39 0.99
CA ILE A 151 -13.38 -8.57 0.16
C ILE A 151 -14.75 -8.47 -0.50
N ARG A 152 -14.86 -8.85 -1.77
CA ARG A 152 -16.13 -8.86 -2.50
C ARG A 152 -17.19 -9.65 -1.74
N GLY A 153 -18.32 -8.98 -1.42
CA GLY A 153 -19.41 -9.56 -0.65
C GLY A 153 -19.15 -9.67 0.86
N GLY A 154 -17.93 -9.43 1.34
CA GLY A 154 -17.55 -9.52 2.76
C GLY A 154 -17.63 -8.20 3.52
N GLY A 155 -17.84 -7.08 2.84
CA GLY A 155 -17.82 -5.74 3.45
C GLY A 155 -16.46 -5.11 3.47
N ALA A 156 -16.35 -3.94 4.12
CA ALA A 156 -15.11 -3.16 4.24
C ALA A 156 -14.83 -2.81 5.70
N PHE A 157 -13.55 -2.82 6.07
CA PHE A 157 -13.11 -2.70 7.45
C PHE A 157 -11.89 -1.79 7.56
N ARG A 158 -11.80 -1.10 8.72
CA ARG A 158 -10.56 -0.51 9.23
C ARG A 158 -10.05 -1.39 10.36
N ASP A 159 -8.94 -2.07 10.16
CA ASP A 159 -8.49 -3.17 11.03
C ASP A 159 -9.63 -4.19 11.24
N ALA A 160 -10.21 -4.28 12.44
CA ALA A 160 -11.34 -5.16 12.72
C ALA A 160 -12.70 -4.43 12.80
N ILE A 161 -12.75 -3.11 12.51
CA ILE A 161 -13.94 -2.27 12.68
C ILE A 161 -14.62 -2.11 11.30
N PRO A 162 -15.90 -2.51 11.15
CA PRO A 162 -16.64 -2.28 9.92
C PRO A 162 -16.73 -0.79 9.58
N LEU A 163 -16.45 -0.44 8.33
CA LEU A 163 -16.55 0.93 7.85
C LEU A 163 -18.01 1.35 7.67
N ARG A 164 -18.26 2.62 7.98
CA ARG A 164 -19.55 3.27 7.75
C ARG A 164 -19.30 4.71 7.28
N PRO A 165 -19.80 5.10 6.10
CA PRO A 165 -19.69 6.48 5.62
C PRO A 165 -20.51 7.41 6.52
N SER A 166 -20.24 8.71 6.39
CA SER A 166 -20.99 9.75 7.09
C SER A 166 -22.48 9.75 6.67
N GLY A 167 -23.32 10.33 7.49
CA GLY A 167 -24.74 10.54 7.15
C GLY A 167 -25.00 11.85 6.44
N THR A 168 -23.98 12.58 5.99
CA THR A 168 -24.11 13.90 5.34
C THR A 168 -24.76 13.74 3.96
N THR A 169 -25.93 14.36 3.77
CA THR A 169 -26.71 14.29 2.53
C THR A 169 -26.66 15.60 1.73
N GLU A 170 -26.22 16.69 2.34
CA GLU A 170 -26.19 18.00 1.73
C GLU A 170 -24.76 18.50 1.54
N LEU A 171 -24.44 18.88 0.30
CA LEU A 171 -23.11 19.36 -0.06
C LEU A 171 -22.67 20.57 0.78
N ALA A 172 -23.62 21.47 1.12
CA ALA A 172 -23.34 22.65 1.93
C ALA A 172 -22.81 22.34 3.35
N HIS A 173 -22.98 21.12 3.82
CA HIS A 173 -22.48 20.66 5.13
C HIS A 173 -21.25 19.76 4.99
N ALA A 174 -20.90 19.36 3.78
CA ALA A 174 -19.88 18.36 3.51
C ALA A 174 -18.45 18.90 3.68
N VAL A 175 -17.57 18.03 4.20
CA VAL A 175 -16.11 18.18 4.19
C VAL A 175 -15.53 17.25 3.12
N ILE A 176 -14.97 17.83 2.06
CA ILE A 176 -14.54 17.10 0.86
C ILE A 176 -13.01 16.99 0.81
N GLY A 177 -12.49 15.77 0.57
CA GLY A 177 -11.11 15.56 0.12
C GLY A 177 -10.94 15.99 -1.34
N ILE A 178 -9.81 16.61 -1.69
CA ILE A 178 -9.54 17.02 -3.08
C ILE A 178 -8.12 16.67 -3.51
N SER A 179 -7.97 16.20 -4.76
CA SER A 179 -6.67 16.01 -5.43
C SER A 179 -6.30 17.12 -6.40
N GLY A 180 -7.09 18.17 -6.48
CA GLY A 180 -6.86 19.33 -7.35
C GLY A 180 -7.88 20.40 -7.12
N PHE A 181 -7.57 21.64 -7.50
CA PHE A 181 -8.54 22.72 -7.34
C PHE A 181 -9.60 22.65 -8.45
N PRO A 182 -10.89 22.67 -8.09
CA PRO A 182 -11.95 22.77 -9.07
C PRO A 182 -11.95 24.16 -9.74
N SER A 183 -12.37 24.21 -11.00
CA SER A 183 -12.48 25.47 -11.75
C SER A 183 -13.53 26.43 -11.19
N ALA A 184 -14.49 25.91 -10.42
CA ALA A 184 -15.52 26.69 -9.73
C ALA A 184 -15.78 26.05 -8.36
N TYR A 185 -16.16 26.87 -7.38
CA TYR A 185 -16.53 26.38 -6.04
C TYR A 185 -17.87 25.66 -6.08
N PRO A 186 -17.93 24.34 -5.76
CA PRO A 186 -19.14 23.54 -5.89
C PRO A 186 -20.16 23.71 -4.77
N GLY A 187 -19.83 24.41 -3.66
CA GLY A 187 -20.75 24.69 -2.57
C GLY A 187 -20.63 23.81 -1.33
N TRP A 188 -19.52 23.05 -1.16
CA TRP A 188 -19.27 22.31 0.09
C TRP A 188 -18.92 23.24 1.27
N SER A 189 -19.03 22.72 2.52
CA SER A 189 -18.68 23.50 3.72
C SER A 189 -17.18 23.76 3.84
N GLN A 190 -16.38 22.72 3.68
CA GLN A 190 -14.93 22.78 3.80
C GLN A 190 -14.27 21.77 2.85
N PHE A 191 -12.97 21.91 2.63
CA PHE A 191 -12.19 20.92 1.91
C PHE A 191 -10.88 20.59 2.62
N ARG A 192 -10.31 19.45 2.24
CA ARG A 192 -8.97 18.99 2.65
C ARG A 192 -8.21 18.54 1.42
N ALA A 193 -7.00 19.03 1.22
CA ALA A 193 -6.05 18.54 0.24
C ALA A 193 -4.95 17.78 1.00
N LEU A 194 -5.22 16.50 1.32
CA LEU A 194 -4.34 15.71 2.18
C LEU A 194 -3.21 15.05 1.39
N GLY A 195 -3.42 14.79 0.09
CA GLY A 195 -2.36 14.42 -0.84
C GLY A 195 -2.04 12.92 -0.92
N ALA A 196 -2.97 12.06 -0.49
CA ALA A 196 -2.92 10.62 -0.72
C ALA A 196 -4.34 10.13 -1.03
N ALA A 197 -4.61 9.87 -2.31
CA ALA A 197 -5.96 9.61 -2.82
C ALA A 197 -6.62 8.39 -2.18
N SER A 198 -5.88 7.30 -2.00
CA SER A 198 -6.41 6.07 -1.41
C SER A 198 -6.78 6.26 0.06
N LEU A 199 -5.97 7.00 0.85
CA LEU A 199 -6.31 7.33 2.24
C LEU A 199 -7.49 8.29 2.31
N ASP A 200 -7.57 9.27 1.42
CA ASP A 200 -8.69 10.21 1.37
C ASP A 200 -10.00 9.47 1.05
N MET A 201 -9.97 8.50 0.13
CA MET A 201 -11.12 7.62 -0.15
C MET A 201 -11.46 6.70 1.03
N CYS A 202 -10.46 6.17 1.73
CA CYS A 202 -10.67 5.43 2.98
C CYS A 202 -11.31 6.31 4.06
N ALA A 203 -10.89 7.57 4.18
CA ALA A 203 -11.49 8.55 5.10
C ALA A 203 -12.96 8.83 4.76
N VAL A 204 -13.35 8.80 3.49
CA VAL A 204 -14.77 8.85 3.09
C VAL A 204 -15.50 7.58 3.51
N ALA A 205 -14.89 6.42 3.26
CA ALA A 205 -15.51 5.13 3.61
C ALA A 205 -15.74 4.95 5.12
N GLU A 206 -14.90 5.58 5.98
CA GLU A 206 -15.07 5.56 7.43
C GLU A 206 -15.87 6.75 7.99
N GLY A 207 -16.34 7.67 7.15
CA GLY A 207 -17.17 8.82 7.52
C GLY A 207 -16.41 9.99 8.14
N VAL A 208 -15.08 10.04 8.01
CA VAL A 208 -14.24 11.18 8.43
C VAL A 208 -14.33 12.32 7.42
N LEU A 209 -14.37 11.97 6.14
CA LEU A 209 -14.72 12.88 5.05
C LEU A 209 -16.09 12.50 4.49
N ASP A 210 -16.79 13.46 3.90
CA ASP A 210 -18.11 13.27 3.31
C ASP A 210 -18.05 12.94 1.82
N GLY A 211 -16.91 13.18 1.18
CA GLY A 211 -16.68 12.89 -0.23
C GLY A 211 -15.25 13.19 -0.65
N TYR A 212 -14.93 12.79 -1.89
CA TYR A 212 -13.63 13.01 -2.51
C TYR A 212 -13.78 13.41 -3.98
N ARG A 213 -12.88 14.29 -4.46
CA ARG A 213 -12.88 14.79 -5.83
C ARG A 213 -11.46 14.97 -6.37
#